data_5e85e4d77b8a62f0d30a67251313c70d
#
_entry.id   5e85e4d77b8a62f0d30a67251313c70d
#
_cell.length_a   1.000
_cell.length_b   1.000
_cell.length_c   1.000
_cell.angle_alpha   90.00
_cell.angle_beta   90.00
_cell.angle_gamma   90.00
#
_symmetry.space_group_name_H-M   'P 1'
#
loop_
_entity.id
_entity.type
_entity.pdbx_description
1 polymer ?
#
loop_
_entity_poly.entity_id
_entity_poly.type
_entity_poly.pdbx_seq_one_letter_code
_entity_poly.pdbx_strand_id
1 'polypeptide(L)'
;MTRRILWDVDTQVDFMLPHGRLYVPGAEETAPAMKRLVDAARAAGLSHVASADDHELTDPEIVDEPDFTNTFPPHCLRGTRGAEKIPETRQEDPLPLALLPYPPGLVPGLIEGRREILLLKKNFDVFTNPNTQAVVDALDPEEIVLFGVATDVCDNAAILGFLQRGRRVRFVEDAARGLDEERTTECLAVWRERGVDFTTTGEVVKTF
;
A
#
# COMPACT_ATOMS: atom_id res chain seq x y z
N MET A 1 18.88 11.09 12.33
CA MET A 1 18.38 9.90 11.63
C MET A 1 17.26 10.35 10.69
N THR A 2 17.22 9.86 9.47
CA THR A 2 16.15 10.16 8.49
C THR A 2 14.81 9.65 9.03
N ARG A 3 13.76 10.49 9.05
CA ARG A 3 12.41 10.05 9.41
C ARG A 3 11.86 9.18 8.30
N ARG A 4 11.83 7.88 8.52
CA ARG A 4 11.44 6.88 7.54
C ARG A 4 10.18 6.16 8.02
N ILE A 5 9.28 5.83 7.08
CA ILE A 5 8.14 4.97 7.30
C ILE A 5 8.14 3.81 6.30
N LEU A 6 7.55 2.69 6.70
CA LEU A 6 7.23 1.59 5.81
C LEU A 6 5.80 1.78 5.29
N TRP A 7 5.60 1.67 3.97
CA TRP A 7 4.30 1.78 3.33
C TRP A 7 3.97 0.50 2.56
N ASP A 8 2.94 -0.18 3.02
CA ASP A 8 2.43 -1.45 2.49
C ASP A 8 1.17 -1.19 1.65
N VAL A 9 1.25 -1.42 0.35
CA VAL A 9 0.13 -1.21 -0.58
C VAL A 9 -0.61 -2.52 -0.80
N ASP A 10 -1.84 -2.61 -0.30
CA ASP A 10 -2.91 -3.57 -0.65
C ASP A 10 -2.50 -5.05 -0.66
N THR A 11 -1.65 -5.49 0.26
CA THR A 11 -1.20 -6.88 0.35
C THR A 11 -2.28 -7.81 0.93
N GLN A 12 -3.48 -7.76 0.34
CA GLN A 12 -4.67 -8.51 0.75
C GLN A 12 -4.73 -9.88 0.06
N VAL A 13 -5.41 -10.82 0.69
CA VAL A 13 -5.53 -12.21 0.22
C VAL A 13 -6.05 -12.28 -1.23
N ASP A 14 -7.04 -11.46 -1.58
CA ASP A 14 -7.62 -11.46 -2.93
C ASP A 14 -6.65 -11.04 -4.03
N PHE A 15 -5.61 -10.26 -3.71
CA PHE A 15 -4.55 -9.87 -4.64
C PHE A 15 -3.33 -10.79 -4.57
N MET A 16 -2.98 -11.24 -3.37
CA MET A 16 -1.69 -11.88 -3.10
C MET A 16 -1.69 -13.39 -3.34
N LEU A 17 -2.83 -14.07 -3.27
CA LEU A 17 -2.86 -15.52 -3.29
C LEU A 17 -3.55 -16.07 -4.54
N PRO A 18 -3.10 -17.22 -5.11
CA PRO A 18 -3.65 -17.78 -6.36
C PRO A 18 -5.15 -18.10 -6.34
N HIS A 19 -5.76 -18.20 -5.17
CA HIS A 19 -7.20 -18.40 -4.99
C HIS A 19 -7.96 -17.09 -4.73
N GLY A 20 -7.27 -15.97 -4.74
CA GLY A 20 -7.85 -14.63 -4.58
C GLY A 20 -8.70 -14.24 -5.79
N ARG A 21 -9.68 -13.38 -5.56
CA ARG A 21 -10.67 -13.01 -6.58
C ARG A 21 -10.14 -12.04 -7.65
N LEU A 22 -9.07 -11.33 -7.33
CA LEU A 22 -8.34 -10.46 -8.25
C LEU A 22 -6.83 -10.66 -8.09
N TYR A 23 -6.42 -11.93 -8.23
CA TYR A 23 -5.05 -12.35 -8.02
C TYR A 23 -4.08 -11.70 -8.99
N VAL A 24 -3.01 -11.13 -8.43
CA VAL A 24 -1.86 -10.59 -9.18
C VAL A 24 -0.87 -11.73 -9.42
N PRO A 25 -0.63 -12.16 -10.68
CA PRO A 25 0.19 -13.33 -10.97
C PRO A 25 1.59 -13.26 -10.36
N GLY A 26 1.95 -14.25 -9.53
CA GLY A 26 3.26 -14.34 -8.85
C GLY A 26 3.41 -13.44 -7.62
N ALA A 27 2.35 -12.80 -7.14
CA ALA A 27 2.43 -11.96 -5.95
C ALA A 27 2.81 -12.73 -4.69
N GLU A 28 2.37 -13.98 -4.55
CA GLU A 28 2.71 -14.85 -3.42
C GLU A 28 4.21 -15.10 -3.29
N GLU A 29 4.96 -15.04 -4.39
CA GLU A 29 6.41 -15.22 -4.40
C GLU A 29 7.13 -14.07 -3.68
N THR A 30 6.50 -12.91 -3.57
CA THR A 30 7.06 -11.72 -2.90
C THR A 30 6.82 -11.72 -1.39
N ALA A 31 5.89 -12.54 -0.89
CA ALA A 31 5.49 -12.55 0.52
C ALA A 31 6.67 -12.76 1.50
N PRO A 32 7.67 -13.63 1.23
CA PRO A 32 8.84 -13.73 2.12
C PRO A 32 9.68 -12.45 2.20
N ALA A 33 9.79 -11.68 1.11
CA ALA A 33 10.48 -10.40 1.09
C ALA A 33 9.69 -9.35 1.87
N MET A 34 8.38 -9.28 1.66
CA MET A 34 7.47 -8.40 2.41
C MET A 34 7.54 -8.66 3.91
N LYS A 35 7.53 -9.95 4.33
CA LYS A 35 7.67 -10.31 5.74
C LYS A 35 8.97 -9.77 6.34
N ARG A 36 10.08 -9.92 5.64
CA ARG A 36 11.39 -9.41 6.10
C ARG A 36 11.38 -7.90 6.27
N LEU A 37 10.71 -7.16 5.38
CA LEU A 37 10.54 -5.70 5.51
C LEU A 37 9.74 -5.34 6.75
N VAL A 38 8.59 -5.98 6.95
CA VAL A 38 7.71 -5.72 8.10
C VAL A 38 8.41 -6.05 9.41
N ASP A 39 9.06 -7.22 9.51
CA ASP A 39 9.79 -7.63 10.71
C ASP A 39 10.95 -6.66 11.02
N ALA A 40 11.71 -6.24 10.02
CA ALA A 40 12.83 -5.30 10.21
C ALA A 40 12.34 -3.89 10.60
N ALA A 41 11.30 -3.39 9.96
CA ALA A 41 10.69 -2.10 10.29
C ALA A 41 10.14 -2.08 11.71
N ARG A 42 9.46 -3.17 12.13
CA ARG A 42 8.98 -3.35 13.50
C ARG A 42 10.12 -3.36 14.51
N ALA A 43 11.18 -4.12 14.24
CA ALA A 43 12.37 -4.17 15.10
C ALA A 43 13.06 -2.81 15.23
N ALA A 44 13.11 -2.03 14.15
CA ALA A 44 13.66 -0.67 14.14
C ALA A 44 12.71 0.38 14.72
N GLY A 45 11.47 0.02 15.02
CA GLY A 45 10.45 0.93 15.55
C GLY A 45 9.91 1.94 14.53
N LEU A 46 9.98 1.63 13.24
CA LEU A 46 9.40 2.46 12.19
C LEU A 46 7.87 2.37 12.22
N SER A 47 7.21 3.42 11.75
CA SER A 47 5.78 3.36 11.49
C SER A 47 5.51 2.50 10.25
N HIS A 48 4.60 1.54 10.39
CA HIS A 48 4.07 0.70 9.32
C HIS A 48 2.69 1.22 8.95
N VAL A 49 2.61 1.96 7.86
CA VAL A 49 1.35 2.43 7.27
C VAL A 49 0.97 1.47 6.15
N ALA A 50 -0.27 1.04 6.15
CA ALA A 50 -0.79 0.14 5.13
C ALA A 50 -2.05 0.72 4.48
N SER A 51 -2.26 0.45 3.19
CA SER A 51 -3.56 0.62 2.55
C SER A 51 -4.24 -0.73 2.36
N ALA A 52 -5.57 -0.70 2.27
CA ALA A 52 -6.38 -1.86 1.96
C ALA A 52 -7.69 -1.45 1.27
N ASP A 53 -8.07 -2.21 0.26
CA ASP A 53 -9.39 -2.09 -0.35
C ASP A 53 -10.47 -2.61 0.60
N ASP A 54 -11.57 -1.87 0.71
CA ASP A 54 -12.69 -2.13 1.61
C ASP A 54 -14.01 -2.00 0.84
N HIS A 55 -14.25 -2.94 -0.07
CA HIS A 55 -15.37 -2.89 -1.01
C HIS A 55 -16.68 -3.45 -0.42
N GLU A 56 -17.77 -2.95 -0.99
CA GLU A 56 -19.11 -3.50 -0.90
C GLU A 56 -19.59 -3.84 -2.31
N LEU A 57 -20.51 -4.81 -2.44
CA LEU A 57 -21.04 -5.22 -3.75
C LEU A 57 -21.73 -4.08 -4.52
N THR A 58 -22.09 -3.00 -3.83
CA THR A 58 -22.74 -1.82 -4.40
C THR A 58 -21.75 -0.75 -4.86
N ASP A 59 -20.45 -0.94 -4.67
CA ASP A 59 -19.44 0.03 -5.09
C ASP A 59 -19.38 0.11 -6.62
N PRO A 60 -19.24 1.29 -7.21
CA PRO A 60 -19.26 1.48 -8.67
C PRO A 60 -18.16 0.71 -9.42
N GLU A 61 -17.05 0.42 -8.75
CA GLU A 61 -15.93 -0.35 -9.29
C GLU A 61 -16.24 -1.84 -9.38
N ILE A 62 -17.18 -2.33 -8.56
CA ILE A 62 -17.48 -3.76 -8.43
C ILE A 62 -18.61 -4.15 -9.37
N VAL A 63 -18.31 -4.97 -10.37
CA VAL A 63 -19.29 -5.45 -11.36
C VAL A 63 -19.01 -6.91 -11.74
N ASP A 64 -20.05 -7.61 -12.23
CA ASP A 64 -19.90 -9.01 -12.66
C ASP A 64 -19.18 -9.15 -14.00
N GLU A 65 -19.31 -8.16 -14.90
CA GLU A 65 -18.66 -8.11 -16.21
C GLU A 65 -17.74 -6.88 -16.28
N PRO A 66 -16.51 -6.96 -15.72
CA PRO A 66 -15.61 -5.83 -15.62
C PRO A 66 -14.89 -5.50 -16.93
N ASP A 67 -14.53 -4.24 -17.11
CA ASP A 67 -13.67 -3.77 -18.20
C ASP A 67 -12.16 -3.87 -17.88
N PHE A 68 -11.80 -4.25 -16.67
CA PHE A 68 -10.43 -4.34 -16.12
C PHE A 68 -9.60 -3.04 -16.29
N THR A 69 -10.29 -1.91 -16.41
CA THR A 69 -9.69 -0.57 -16.47
C THR A 69 -10.23 0.32 -15.37
N ASN A 70 -11.56 0.39 -15.26
CA ASN A 70 -12.27 1.18 -14.24
C ASN A 70 -13.14 0.31 -13.34
N THR A 71 -13.43 -0.91 -13.77
CA THR A 71 -14.28 -1.86 -13.05
C THR A 71 -13.58 -3.20 -12.93
N PHE A 72 -13.86 -3.89 -11.82
CA PHE A 72 -13.25 -5.17 -11.48
C PHE A 72 -14.29 -6.14 -10.92
N PRO A 73 -14.03 -7.47 -10.94
CA PRO A 73 -14.93 -8.42 -10.32
C PRO A 73 -14.98 -8.20 -8.81
N PRO A 74 -16.00 -8.71 -8.12
CA PRO A 74 -16.08 -8.62 -6.66
C PRO A 74 -14.80 -9.13 -5.98
N HIS A 75 -14.06 -8.23 -5.32
CA HIS A 75 -12.82 -8.53 -4.61
C HIS A 75 -12.74 -7.69 -3.34
N CYS A 76 -11.89 -8.06 -2.40
CA CYS A 76 -11.64 -7.37 -1.13
C CYS A 76 -12.93 -6.90 -0.43
N LEU A 77 -13.98 -7.71 -0.52
CA LEU A 77 -15.28 -7.38 0.07
C LEU A 77 -15.17 -7.36 1.59
N ARG A 78 -15.68 -6.29 2.19
CA ARG A 78 -15.68 -6.07 3.64
C ARG A 78 -16.14 -7.30 4.41
N GLY A 79 -15.36 -7.70 5.42
CA GLY A 79 -15.68 -8.84 6.28
C GLY A 79 -15.40 -10.21 5.67
N THR A 80 -14.86 -10.29 4.46
CA THR A 80 -14.43 -11.55 3.86
C THR A 80 -12.93 -11.79 4.12
N ARG A 81 -12.53 -13.07 4.01
CA ARG A 81 -11.12 -13.44 4.08
C ARG A 81 -10.28 -12.79 2.96
N GLY A 82 -10.89 -12.54 1.79
CA GLY A 82 -10.23 -11.89 0.66
C GLY A 82 -9.76 -10.47 0.98
N ALA A 83 -10.50 -9.75 1.84
CA ALA A 83 -10.15 -8.42 2.28
C ALA A 83 -9.05 -8.37 3.37
N GLU A 84 -8.73 -9.50 4.01
CA GLU A 84 -7.68 -9.53 5.03
C GLU A 84 -6.29 -9.38 4.41
N LYS A 85 -5.37 -8.71 5.11
CA LYS A 85 -3.93 -8.76 4.79
C LYS A 85 -3.41 -10.19 4.91
N ILE A 86 -2.45 -10.57 4.06
CA ILE A 86 -1.75 -11.85 4.22
C ILE A 86 -1.00 -11.89 5.55
N PRO A 87 -0.73 -13.09 6.12
CA PRO A 87 -0.06 -13.21 7.43
C PRO A 87 1.30 -12.50 7.49
N GLU A 88 2.02 -12.42 6.36
CA GLU A 88 3.35 -11.87 6.23
C GLU A 88 3.40 -10.36 6.45
N THR A 89 2.31 -9.66 6.14
CA THR A 89 2.22 -8.18 6.24
C THR A 89 1.19 -7.71 7.24
N ARG A 90 0.46 -8.65 7.86
CA ARG A 90 -0.58 -8.31 8.84
C ARG A 90 -0.01 -7.48 9.98
N GLN A 91 -0.64 -6.35 10.20
CA GLN A 91 -0.41 -5.50 11.36
C GLN A 91 -1.00 -6.15 12.62
N GLU A 92 -0.39 -5.90 13.79
CA GLU A 92 -0.80 -6.50 15.07
C GLU A 92 -1.91 -5.70 15.77
N ASP A 93 -1.78 -4.37 15.79
CA ASP A 93 -2.77 -3.45 16.40
C ASP A 93 -2.94 -2.20 15.52
N PRO A 94 -3.44 -2.34 14.28
CA PRO A 94 -3.60 -1.21 13.39
C PRO A 94 -4.68 -0.25 13.86
N LEU A 95 -4.43 1.05 13.68
CA LEU A 95 -5.47 2.07 13.74
C LEU A 95 -6.15 2.14 12.36
N PRO A 96 -7.38 1.63 12.18
CA PRO A 96 -8.07 1.76 10.92
C PRO A 96 -8.61 3.18 10.74
N LEU A 97 -8.32 3.78 9.59
CA LEU A 97 -8.87 5.06 9.17
C LEU A 97 -9.82 4.83 8.00
N ALA A 98 -11.10 4.93 8.30
CA ALA A 98 -12.18 4.75 7.34
C ALA A 98 -12.26 5.93 6.34
N LEU A 99 -13.12 5.77 5.32
CA LEU A 99 -13.34 6.76 4.26
C LEU A 99 -14.12 8.02 4.71
N LEU A 100 -14.55 8.07 5.95
CA LEU A 100 -15.18 9.28 6.49
C LEU A 100 -14.10 10.29 6.91
N PRO A 101 -14.20 11.56 6.50
CA PRO A 101 -13.26 12.58 6.92
C PRO A 101 -13.37 12.82 8.43
N TYR A 102 -12.23 12.79 9.11
CA TYR A 102 -12.17 13.23 10.50
C TYR A 102 -12.10 14.76 10.60
N PRO A 103 -12.53 15.35 11.72
CA PRO A 103 -12.36 16.79 11.94
C PRO A 103 -10.90 17.22 11.78
N PRO A 104 -10.65 18.43 11.25
CA PRO A 104 -9.30 18.98 11.14
C PRO A 104 -8.54 18.90 12.47
N GLY A 105 -7.29 18.42 12.41
CA GLY A 105 -6.44 18.30 13.59
C GLY A 105 -6.66 17.04 14.45
N LEU A 106 -7.69 16.23 14.21
CA LEU A 106 -7.93 15.03 14.98
C LEU A 106 -6.93 13.92 14.66
N VAL A 107 -6.60 13.73 13.37
CA VAL A 107 -5.73 12.64 12.90
C VAL A 107 -4.36 12.63 13.61
N PRO A 108 -3.64 13.76 13.77
CA PRO A 108 -2.38 13.77 14.50
C PRO A 108 -2.49 13.19 15.92
N GLY A 109 -3.54 13.55 16.66
CA GLY A 109 -3.78 13.01 18.01
C GLY A 109 -4.13 11.52 18.02
N LEU A 110 -4.83 11.04 16.99
CA LEU A 110 -5.19 9.62 16.88
C LEU A 110 -3.98 8.73 16.61
N ILE A 111 -3.01 9.21 15.80
CA ILE A 111 -1.82 8.44 15.44
C ILE A 111 -0.65 8.65 16.39
N GLU A 112 -0.76 9.58 17.34
CA GLU A 112 0.30 9.81 18.34
C GLU A 112 0.60 8.54 19.12
N GLY A 113 1.88 8.13 19.12
CA GLY A 113 2.34 6.89 19.77
C GLY A 113 1.94 5.59 19.05
N ARG A 114 1.16 5.66 17.98
CA ARG A 114 0.81 4.51 17.14
C ARG A 114 1.88 4.24 16.11
N ARG A 115 2.19 2.96 15.91
CA ARG A 115 3.15 2.52 14.88
C ARG A 115 2.49 1.89 13.67
N GLU A 116 1.26 1.41 13.81
CA GLU A 116 0.53 0.71 12.77
C GLU A 116 -0.75 1.46 12.43
N ILE A 117 -0.87 1.88 11.16
CA ILE A 117 -1.99 2.66 10.64
C ILE A 117 -2.50 1.94 9.39
N LEU A 118 -3.80 1.74 9.28
CA LEU A 118 -4.46 1.12 8.15
C LEU A 118 -5.41 2.11 7.47
N LEU A 119 -5.10 2.51 6.25
CA LEU A 119 -5.93 3.39 5.44
C LEU A 119 -6.85 2.55 4.55
N LEU A 120 -8.15 2.60 4.80
CA LEU A 120 -9.14 1.93 3.97
C LEU A 120 -9.46 2.78 2.74
N LYS A 121 -9.59 2.14 1.58
CA LYS A 121 -9.91 2.81 0.31
C LYS A 121 -10.90 2.01 -0.53
N LYS A 122 -11.51 2.67 -1.52
CA LYS A 122 -12.42 2.09 -2.52
C LYS A 122 -12.00 2.48 -3.94
N ASN A 123 -10.73 2.82 -4.12
CA ASN A 123 -10.18 3.26 -5.39
C ASN A 123 -8.67 2.98 -5.38
N PHE A 124 -8.02 2.98 -6.53
CA PHE A 124 -6.58 2.70 -6.67
C PHE A 124 -5.72 3.65 -5.85
N ASP A 125 -6.08 4.92 -5.83
CA ASP A 125 -5.32 5.96 -5.14
C ASP A 125 -5.69 6.04 -3.65
N VAL A 126 -4.74 5.73 -2.78
CA VAL A 126 -4.91 5.85 -1.33
C VAL A 126 -5.24 7.28 -0.88
N PHE A 127 -4.90 8.29 -1.67
CA PHE A 127 -5.26 9.69 -1.39
C PHE A 127 -6.74 10.01 -1.64
N THR A 128 -7.53 9.07 -2.15
CA THR A 128 -8.99 9.16 -2.13
C THR A 128 -9.57 8.97 -0.73
N ASN A 129 -8.83 8.34 0.20
CA ASN A 129 -9.17 8.41 1.62
C ASN A 129 -8.88 9.82 2.14
N PRO A 130 -9.88 10.55 2.66
CA PRO A 130 -9.73 11.95 3.06
C PRO A 130 -8.76 12.19 4.22
N ASN A 131 -8.35 11.13 4.91
CA ASN A 131 -7.44 11.20 6.05
C ASN A 131 -5.97 10.95 5.68
N THR A 132 -5.68 10.43 4.48
CA THR A 132 -4.33 10.06 4.06
C THR A 132 -3.37 11.24 4.13
N GLN A 133 -3.78 12.40 3.62
CA GLN A 133 -2.94 13.59 3.66
C GLN A 133 -2.57 13.97 5.10
N ALA A 134 -3.54 13.94 6.02
CA ALA A 134 -3.31 14.29 7.42
C ALA A 134 -2.38 13.29 8.12
N VAL A 135 -2.43 11.99 7.77
CA VAL A 135 -1.49 10.98 8.25
C VAL A 135 -0.08 11.26 7.75
N VAL A 136 0.09 11.51 6.45
CA VAL A 136 1.39 11.81 5.85
C VAL A 136 2.00 13.08 6.45
N ASP A 137 1.20 14.12 6.65
CA ASP A 137 1.68 15.38 7.23
C ASP A 137 2.05 15.24 8.71
N ALA A 138 1.29 14.45 9.48
CA ALA A 138 1.56 14.23 10.89
C ALA A 138 2.79 13.34 11.13
N LEU A 139 3.02 12.32 10.28
CA LEU A 139 4.23 11.50 10.31
C LEU A 139 5.45 12.23 9.74
N ASP A 140 5.21 13.17 8.83
CA ASP A 140 6.21 13.99 8.11
C ASP A 140 7.46 13.19 7.68
N PRO A 141 7.29 12.09 6.90
CA PRO A 141 8.41 11.25 6.52
C PRO A 141 9.34 11.96 5.54
N GLU A 142 10.65 11.84 5.77
CA GLU A 142 11.68 12.25 4.80
C GLU A 142 11.84 11.21 3.69
N GLU A 143 11.51 9.95 3.98
CA GLU A 143 11.57 8.84 3.04
C GLU A 143 10.45 7.83 3.33
N ILE A 144 9.77 7.42 2.27
CA ILE A 144 8.72 6.38 2.29
C ILE A 144 9.30 5.14 1.60
N VAL A 145 9.51 4.06 2.36
CA VAL A 145 9.87 2.75 1.82
C VAL A 145 8.60 2.04 1.44
N LEU A 146 8.34 1.88 0.15
CA LEU A 146 7.09 1.40 -0.41
C LEU A 146 7.25 0.03 -1.05
N PHE A 147 6.31 -0.85 -0.79
CA PHE A 147 6.16 -2.17 -1.39
C PHE A 147 4.69 -2.56 -1.49
N GLY A 148 4.35 -3.54 -2.30
CA GLY A 148 2.97 -4.05 -2.37
C GLY A 148 2.53 -4.49 -3.75
N VAL A 149 1.22 -4.38 -4.01
CA VAL A 149 0.55 -4.76 -5.25
C VAL A 149 -0.62 -3.82 -5.57
N ALA A 150 -0.96 -3.62 -6.85
CA ALA A 150 -0.19 -4.03 -8.01
C ALA A 150 0.66 -2.86 -8.48
N THR A 151 1.90 -3.15 -8.92
CA THR A 151 2.89 -2.13 -9.31
C THR A 151 2.35 -1.14 -10.34
N ASP A 152 1.61 -1.62 -11.33
CA ASP A 152 1.04 -0.83 -12.41
C ASP A 152 -0.32 -0.19 -12.09
N VAL A 153 -0.86 -0.40 -10.88
CA VAL A 153 -2.16 0.11 -10.45
C VAL A 153 -2.03 0.88 -9.12
N CYS A 154 -2.20 0.21 -7.98
CA CYS A 154 -2.25 0.86 -6.67
C CYS A 154 -0.89 1.41 -6.22
N ASP A 155 0.22 0.67 -6.47
CA ASP A 155 1.57 1.19 -6.19
C ASP A 155 1.84 2.44 -7.02
N ASN A 156 1.48 2.42 -8.32
CA ASN A 156 1.65 3.58 -9.20
C ASN A 156 0.87 4.79 -8.71
N ALA A 157 -0.39 4.62 -8.35
CA ALA A 157 -1.21 5.70 -7.82
C ALA A 157 -0.63 6.27 -6.52
N ALA A 158 -0.22 5.42 -5.59
CA ALA A 158 0.38 5.83 -4.33
C ALA A 158 1.71 6.58 -4.54
N ILE A 159 2.61 6.03 -5.36
CA ILE A 159 3.92 6.65 -5.67
C ILE A 159 3.73 8.02 -6.31
N LEU A 160 2.90 8.12 -7.35
CA LEU A 160 2.63 9.41 -8.00
C LEU A 160 1.99 10.41 -7.03
N GLY A 161 1.10 9.94 -6.16
CA GLY A 161 0.49 10.73 -5.10
C GLY A 161 1.52 11.29 -4.12
N PHE A 162 2.51 10.50 -3.70
CA PHE A 162 3.61 10.96 -2.85
C PHE A 162 4.54 11.94 -3.54
N LEU A 163 4.93 11.66 -4.79
CA LEU A 163 5.79 12.56 -5.57
C LEU A 163 5.15 13.94 -5.79
N GLN A 164 3.83 13.99 -6.08
CA GLN A 164 3.08 15.24 -6.20
C GLN A 164 3.09 16.07 -4.91
N ARG A 165 3.30 15.43 -3.76
CA ARG A 165 3.38 16.04 -2.43
C ARG A 165 4.82 16.30 -1.97
N GLY A 166 5.79 16.16 -2.88
CA GLY A 166 7.21 16.39 -2.60
C GLY A 166 7.83 15.37 -1.66
N ARG A 167 7.22 14.19 -1.50
CA ARG A 167 7.76 13.11 -0.66
C ARG A 167 8.73 12.24 -1.45
N ARG A 168 9.82 11.83 -0.82
CA ARG A 168 10.76 10.87 -1.41
C ARG A 168 10.24 9.46 -1.24
N VAL A 169 10.26 8.69 -2.31
CA VAL A 169 9.85 7.29 -2.32
C VAL A 169 11.04 6.41 -2.64
N ARG A 170 11.21 5.35 -1.87
CA ARG A 170 12.09 4.24 -2.15
C ARG A 170 11.26 2.99 -2.39
N PHE A 171 11.23 2.54 -3.62
CA PHE A 171 10.46 1.37 -4.05
C PHE A 171 11.27 0.09 -3.89
N VAL A 172 10.69 -0.95 -3.28
CA VAL A 172 11.33 -2.23 -3.01
C VAL A 172 10.93 -3.24 -4.07
N GLU A 173 11.77 -3.40 -5.10
CA GLU A 173 11.44 -4.16 -6.33
C GLU A 173 11.14 -5.64 -6.08
N ASP A 174 11.85 -6.31 -5.16
CA ASP A 174 11.69 -7.74 -4.84
C ASP A 174 10.52 -8.01 -3.86
N ALA A 175 9.83 -6.97 -3.43
CA ALA A 175 8.64 -7.03 -2.57
C ALA A 175 7.41 -6.41 -3.24
N ALA A 176 7.37 -6.40 -4.57
CA ALA A 176 6.25 -5.88 -5.34
C ALA A 176 5.98 -6.75 -6.58
N ARG A 177 4.75 -6.67 -7.09
CA ARG A 177 4.35 -7.37 -8.31
C ARG A 177 3.30 -6.57 -9.06
N GLY A 178 3.42 -6.51 -10.40
CA GLY A 178 2.43 -5.88 -11.28
C GLY A 178 1.43 -6.87 -11.84
N LEU A 179 0.31 -6.33 -12.26
CA LEU A 179 -0.77 -7.10 -12.89
C LEU A 179 -0.51 -7.31 -14.39
N ASP A 180 0.03 -6.29 -15.05
CA ASP A 180 0.39 -6.30 -16.47
C ASP A 180 1.87 -5.96 -16.64
N GLU A 181 2.62 -6.79 -17.38
CA GLU A 181 4.08 -6.66 -17.52
C GLU A 181 4.50 -5.41 -18.31
N GLU A 182 3.77 -5.06 -19.37
CA GLU A 182 4.07 -3.89 -20.20
C GLU A 182 3.81 -2.60 -19.41
N ARG A 183 2.64 -2.48 -18.79
CA ARG A 183 2.29 -1.34 -17.94
C ARG A 183 3.22 -1.23 -16.73
N THR A 184 3.60 -2.35 -16.11
CA THR A 184 4.57 -2.36 -15.02
C THR A 184 5.90 -1.76 -15.48
N THR A 185 6.41 -2.18 -16.65
CA THR A 185 7.66 -1.65 -17.22
C THR A 185 7.57 -0.15 -17.48
N GLU A 186 6.46 0.33 -18.02
CA GLU A 186 6.21 1.76 -18.24
C GLU A 186 6.20 2.54 -16.92
N CYS A 187 5.50 2.04 -15.90
CA CYS A 187 5.47 2.68 -14.58
C CYS A 187 6.87 2.81 -13.98
N LEU A 188 7.66 1.73 -13.99
CA LEU A 188 9.03 1.73 -13.47
C LEU A 188 9.92 2.73 -14.21
N ALA A 189 9.77 2.87 -15.53
CA ALA A 189 10.50 3.87 -16.31
C ALA A 189 10.14 5.30 -15.90
N VAL A 190 8.84 5.60 -15.80
CA VAL A 190 8.34 6.91 -15.36
C VAL A 190 8.83 7.24 -13.94
N TRP A 191 8.84 6.27 -13.02
CA TRP A 191 9.30 6.51 -11.65
C TRP A 191 10.79 6.82 -11.60
N ARG A 192 11.64 6.12 -12.39
CA ARG A 192 13.07 6.44 -12.51
C ARG A 192 13.30 7.87 -12.98
N GLU A 193 12.57 8.30 -14.01
CA GLU A 193 12.64 9.67 -14.52
C GLU A 193 12.20 10.72 -13.49
N ARG A 194 11.28 10.35 -12.59
CA ARG A 194 10.77 11.23 -11.52
C ARG A 194 11.57 11.17 -10.22
N GLY A 195 12.66 10.38 -10.19
CA GLY A 195 13.58 10.34 -9.04
C GLY A 195 13.11 9.44 -7.90
N VAL A 196 12.32 8.41 -8.18
CA VAL A 196 12.07 7.32 -7.22
C VAL A 196 13.36 6.53 -7.05
N ASP A 197 13.76 6.30 -5.80
CA ASP A 197 14.88 5.43 -5.46
C ASP A 197 14.42 3.96 -5.54
N PHE A 198 15.20 3.10 -6.20
CA PHE A 198 14.94 1.67 -6.28
C PHE A 198 15.88 0.90 -5.37
N THR A 199 15.38 -0.16 -4.74
CA THR A 199 16.13 -0.97 -3.81
C THR A 199 15.59 -2.39 -3.75
N THR A 200 16.32 -3.26 -3.06
CA THR A 200 15.86 -4.60 -2.70
C THR A 200 15.63 -4.70 -1.19
N THR A 201 14.84 -5.69 -0.78
CA THR A 201 14.65 -6.02 0.64
C THR A 201 15.98 -6.21 1.35
N GLY A 202 16.92 -6.94 0.72
CA GLY A 202 18.23 -7.23 1.29
C GLY A 202 19.10 -5.99 1.54
N GLU A 203 18.90 -4.92 0.78
CA GLU A 203 19.62 -3.65 0.92
C GLU A 203 18.95 -2.73 1.93
N VAL A 204 17.64 -2.52 1.80
CA VAL A 204 16.93 -1.51 2.59
C VAL A 204 16.84 -1.86 4.07
N VAL A 205 16.65 -3.15 4.43
CA VAL A 205 16.58 -3.57 5.84
C VAL A 205 17.87 -3.30 6.63
N LYS A 206 19.01 -3.19 5.95
CA LYS A 206 20.28 -2.82 6.59
C LYS A 206 20.36 -1.36 6.98
N THR A 207 19.41 -0.55 6.49
CA THR A 207 19.39 0.91 6.69
C THR A 207 18.27 1.36 7.66
N PHE A 208 17.49 0.45 8.17
CA PHE A 208 16.41 0.68 9.17
C PHE A 208 16.94 1.00 10.57
#